data_c671f75707a1c7aafd5f55ba920f3abc
#
_entry.id   c671f75707a1c7aafd5f55ba920f3abc
#
_cell.length_a   1.000
_cell.length_b   1.000
_cell.length_c   1.000
_cell.angle_alpha   90.00
_cell.angle_beta   90.00
_cell.angle_gamma   90.00
#
_symmetry.space_group_name_H-M   'P 1'
#
loop_
_entity.id
_entity.type
_entity.pdbx_description
1 polymer ?
#
loop_
_entity_poly.entity_id
_entity_poly.type
_entity_poly.pdbx_seq_one_letter_code
_entity_poly.pdbx_strand_id
1 'polypeptide(L)'
;MKKKTLVPLIIFLLGICLVGFIVYKTDTHEKNERHITAQLNATTYGERIKNEIASGIEITDALKQILISENGEINQFDTIAENLMSASIESVQLAPDGVVTDIYPAEGNEAGKIDLIHDKDRGEISCYARDNHTVITQGPFELKQGDYGIAVRNPVYLTDTNKQEDFWGFTIVILRVPDIFSDSIYALSNFGYEYRISKTASPWNGTYKVVYQSDDPLTHPISYDFKIGAESWRFEVTPKSGWRNNTLIAVVTGFFLTVILLLTVLTRVWLVSKENKNRFQILAHTDSLTDIYNRYGFDEAAEKIIAQNPKTHFVAALFDIDDFKFINDVYGHAYGDRALKSLADNMKAFFPPDVLLGRNGGDEFCILLPDCTFEEADAKLNQFTRLPKTFSYKGTEHHFSISLGYAEYPAFASNHSQLMRCADAALYEIKLHGKNGCMAYRKGLQSGVRKQLGFALKDVSEHLPGAFIIYRADKEDDELFYANQEFLHMTGYKDMGELFRLTNKSFHNLIREDEQKQIEASIWEQIDSGNENDYIHFHLRKADGSYLSVLDHGRIVENQQYGRVFYVLFMDWKDMHIHYGDKFSG
;
A
#
# COMPACT_ATOMS: atom_id res chain seq x y z
N MET A 1 16.72 -18.81 -6.21
CA MET A 1 15.25 -19.02 -6.07
C MET A 1 14.74 -18.86 -4.64
N LYS A 2 15.45 -19.36 -3.62
CA LYS A 2 14.95 -19.38 -2.23
C LYS A 2 14.75 -18.01 -1.57
N LYS A 3 15.61 -17.01 -1.79
CA LYS A 3 15.47 -15.68 -1.12
C LYS A 3 14.29 -14.83 -1.61
N LYS A 4 13.93 -14.90 -2.90
CA LYS A 4 12.85 -14.12 -3.52
C LYS A 4 11.45 -14.53 -3.06
N THR A 5 11.29 -15.78 -2.65
CA THR A 5 10.02 -16.31 -2.13
C THR A 5 10.04 -16.43 -0.61
N LEU A 6 11.19 -16.72 -0.01
CA LEU A 6 11.30 -16.92 1.42
C LEU A 6 11.14 -15.61 2.22
N VAL A 7 11.81 -14.53 1.81
CA VAL A 7 11.74 -13.24 2.54
C VAL A 7 10.32 -12.64 2.51
N PRO A 8 9.63 -12.51 1.36
CA PRO A 8 8.23 -12.07 1.35
C PRO A 8 7.30 -12.98 2.15
N LEU A 9 7.50 -14.30 2.12
CA LEU A 9 6.72 -15.25 2.89
C LEU A 9 6.89 -15.04 4.40
N ILE A 10 8.11 -14.83 4.87
CA ILE A 10 8.40 -14.53 6.29
C ILE A 10 7.72 -13.23 6.70
N ILE A 11 7.83 -12.17 5.89
CA ILE A 11 7.17 -10.88 6.16
C ILE A 11 5.66 -11.07 6.25
N PHE A 12 5.06 -11.85 5.34
CA PHE A 12 3.65 -12.14 5.35
C PHE A 12 3.21 -12.89 6.62
N LEU A 13 3.93 -13.94 7.01
CA LEU A 13 3.60 -14.72 8.20
C LEU A 13 3.78 -13.92 9.49
N LEU A 14 4.87 -13.17 9.63
CA LEU A 14 5.08 -12.27 10.77
C LEU A 14 4.01 -11.17 10.80
N GLY A 15 3.64 -10.66 9.65
CA GLY A 15 2.56 -9.68 9.51
C GLY A 15 1.22 -10.23 9.98
N ILE A 16 0.83 -11.44 9.59
CA ILE A 16 -0.41 -12.09 10.07
C ILE A 16 -0.39 -12.25 11.60
N CYS A 17 0.73 -12.69 12.18
CA CYS A 17 0.86 -12.79 13.63
C CYS A 17 0.68 -11.42 14.31
N LEU A 18 1.27 -10.38 13.73
CA LEU A 18 1.14 -9.01 14.24
C LEU A 18 -0.31 -8.51 14.15
N VAL A 19 -1.00 -8.76 13.03
CA VAL A 19 -2.42 -8.42 12.88
C VAL A 19 -3.25 -9.13 13.93
N GLY A 20 -3.05 -10.43 14.12
CA GLY A 20 -3.74 -11.19 15.17
C GLY A 20 -3.54 -10.58 16.56
N PHE A 21 -2.34 -10.15 16.87
CA PHE A 21 -2.03 -9.48 18.14
C PHE A 21 -2.72 -8.11 18.25
N ILE A 22 -2.69 -7.28 17.20
CA ILE A 22 -3.36 -5.97 17.18
C ILE A 22 -4.87 -6.15 17.35
N VAL A 23 -5.48 -7.06 16.58
CA VAL A 23 -6.91 -7.35 16.64
C VAL A 23 -7.31 -7.83 18.05
N TYR A 24 -6.54 -8.75 18.64
CA TYR A 24 -6.76 -9.22 20.01
C TYR A 24 -6.69 -8.08 21.03
N LYS A 25 -5.69 -7.21 20.92
CA LYS A 25 -5.55 -6.05 21.81
C LYS A 25 -6.69 -5.04 21.65
N THR A 26 -7.09 -4.76 20.41
CA THR A 26 -8.21 -3.86 20.11
C THR A 26 -9.54 -4.44 20.64
N ASP A 27 -9.81 -5.74 20.40
CA ASP A 27 -11.02 -6.40 20.91
C ASP A 27 -11.08 -6.38 22.45
N THR A 28 -9.96 -6.65 23.11
CA THR A 28 -9.88 -6.63 24.58
C THR A 28 -10.07 -5.22 25.12
N HIS A 29 -9.46 -4.22 24.50
CA HIS A 29 -9.61 -2.82 24.91
C HIS A 29 -11.06 -2.35 24.76
N GLU A 30 -11.67 -2.56 23.59
CA GLU A 30 -13.06 -2.21 23.32
C GLU A 30 -14.04 -2.87 24.29
N LYS A 31 -13.83 -4.17 24.59
CA LYS A 31 -14.64 -4.87 25.59
C LYS A 31 -14.53 -4.25 26.97
N ASN A 32 -13.32 -3.93 27.42
CA ASN A 32 -13.08 -3.31 28.71
C ASN A 32 -13.76 -1.93 28.81
N GLU A 33 -13.61 -1.09 27.78
CA GLU A 33 -14.27 0.22 27.71
C GLU A 33 -15.79 0.10 27.79
N ARG A 34 -16.37 -0.85 27.05
CA ARG A 34 -17.82 -1.12 27.11
C ARG A 34 -18.27 -1.62 28.47
N HIS A 35 -17.46 -2.46 29.14
CA HIS A 35 -17.76 -2.93 30.49
C HIS A 35 -17.71 -1.80 31.52
N ILE A 36 -16.69 -0.94 31.45
CA ILE A 36 -16.56 0.23 32.34
C ILE A 36 -17.76 1.17 32.14
N THR A 37 -18.09 1.47 30.87
CA THR A 37 -19.23 2.35 30.58
C THR A 37 -20.56 1.74 31.03
N ALA A 38 -20.76 0.44 30.80
CA ALA A 38 -21.96 -0.25 31.28
C ALA A 38 -22.03 -0.31 32.80
N GLN A 39 -20.90 -0.51 33.51
CA GLN A 39 -20.82 -0.46 34.95
C GLN A 39 -21.20 0.92 35.51
N LEU A 40 -20.70 1.98 34.86
CA LEU A 40 -21.04 3.35 35.22
C LEU A 40 -22.54 3.62 35.05
N ASN A 41 -23.09 3.21 33.89
CA ASN A 41 -24.52 3.33 33.63
C ASN A 41 -25.36 2.52 34.61
N ALA A 42 -24.97 1.25 34.91
CA ALA A 42 -25.66 0.43 35.88
C ALA A 42 -25.71 1.10 37.27
N THR A 43 -24.59 1.66 37.70
CA THR A 43 -24.49 2.35 38.99
C THR A 43 -25.31 3.65 38.99
N THR A 44 -25.13 4.49 37.96
CA THR A 44 -25.78 5.81 37.90
C THR A 44 -27.29 5.69 37.82
N TYR A 45 -27.80 4.87 36.92
CA TYR A 45 -29.23 4.70 36.72
C TYR A 45 -29.84 3.80 37.82
N GLY A 46 -29.08 2.85 38.36
CA GLY A 46 -29.50 2.06 39.50
C GLY A 46 -29.69 2.91 40.75
N GLU A 47 -28.78 3.85 41.05
CA GLU A 47 -29.00 4.81 42.16
C GLU A 47 -30.18 5.74 41.90
N ARG A 48 -30.38 6.17 40.65
CA ARG A 48 -31.54 6.98 40.28
C ARG A 48 -32.85 6.22 40.49
N ILE A 49 -32.96 4.98 40.00
CA ILE A 49 -34.11 4.09 40.18
C ILE A 49 -34.37 3.86 41.67
N LYS A 50 -33.32 3.63 42.46
CA LYS A 50 -33.43 3.51 43.91
C LYS A 50 -34.03 4.75 44.53
N ASN A 51 -33.59 5.95 44.14
CA ASN A 51 -34.12 7.21 44.66
C ASN A 51 -35.57 7.45 44.20
N GLU A 52 -35.90 7.08 42.96
CA GLU A 52 -37.28 7.17 42.45
C GLU A 52 -38.25 6.30 43.27
N ILE A 53 -37.86 5.07 43.61
CA ILE A 53 -38.68 4.21 44.50
C ILE A 53 -38.65 4.72 45.93
N ALA A 54 -37.51 5.22 46.44
CA ALA A 54 -37.39 5.76 47.78
C ALA A 54 -38.28 6.99 48.02
N SER A 55 -38.61 7.75 46.96
CA SER A 55 -39.57 8.84 47.09
C SER A 55 -40.94 8.38 47.60
N GLY A 56 -41.36 7.16 47.21
CA GLY A 56 -42.57 6.55 47.76
C GLY A 56 -42.45 6.25 49.25
N ILE A 57 -41.27 5.89 49.73
CA ILE A 57 -41.02 5.69 51.19
C ILE A 57 -41.11 7.03 51.95
N GLU A 58 -40.50 8.09 51.38
CA GLU A 58 -40.53 9.43 51.98
C GLU A 58 -41.97 9.93 52.16
N ILE A 59 -42.83 9.67 51.13
CA ILE A 59 -44.26 9.99 51.29
C ILE A 59 -44.92 9.20 52.37
N THR A 60 -44.66 7.88 52.41
CA THR A 60 -45.24 7.04 53.54
C THR A 60 -44.72 7.45 54.91
N ASP A 61 -43.46 7.86 55.02
CA ASP A 61 -42.86 8.38 56.24
C ASP A 61 -43.49 9.74 56.66
N ALA A 62 -43.72 10.64 55.71
CA ALA A 62 -44.39 11.90 55.98
C ALA A 62 -45.80 11.67 56.56
N LEU A 63 -46.58 10.80 55.92
CA LEU A 63 -47.90 10.43 56.39
C LEU A 63 -47.84 9.77 57.76
N LYS A 64 -46.86 8.90 57.99
CA LYS A 64 -46.61 8.28 59.30
C LYS A 64 -46.34 9.33 60.37
N GLN A 65 -45.52 10.32 60.11
CA GLN A 65 -45.24 11.40 61.04
C GLN A 65 -46.49 12.23 61.38
N ILE A 66 -47.34 12.49 60.41
CA ILE A 66 -48.61 13.18 60.60
C ILE A 66 -49.54 12.33 61.51
N LEU A 67 -49.70 11.04 61.19
CA LEU A 67 -50.50 10.11 62.02
C LEU A 67 -50.02 10.04 63.46
N ILE A 68 -48.71 9.98 63.69
CA ILE A 68 -48.16 9.97 65.04
C ILE A 68 -48.45 11.30 65.78
N SER A 69 -48.30 12.42 65.07
CA SER A 69 -48.53 13.76 65.65
C SER A 69 -49.99 14.06 65.92
N GLU A 70 -50.91 13.51 65.12
CA GLU A 70 -52.36 13.70 65.26
C GLU A 70 -53.09 12.52 65.95
N ASN A 71 -52.30 11.66 66.58
CA ASN A 71 -52.80 10.53 67.42
C ASN A 71 -53.66 9.53 66.60
N GLY A 72 -53.26 9.22 65.37
CA GLY A 72 -53.87 8.20 64.51
C GLY A 72 -54.91 8.67 63.49
N GLU A 73 -55.13 9.96 63.40
CA GLU A 73 -56.05 10.55 62.43
C GLU A 73 -55.29 11.54 61.53
N ILE A 74 -55.67 11.63 60.26
CA ILE A 74 -55.20 12.67 59.39
C ILE A 74 -56.38 13.56 58.96
N ASN A 75 -56.43 14.72 59.58
CA ASN A 75 -57.39 15.73 59.17
C ASN A 75 -57.06 16.25 57.73
N GLN A 76 -58.04 16.29 56.83
CA GLN A 76 -57.88 16.69 55.45
C GLN A 76 -56.94 15.75 54.65
N PHE A 77 -57.04 14.44 54.82
CA PHE A 77 -56.25 13.43 54.09
C PHE A 77 -56.26 13.67 52.57
N ASP A 78 -57.46 13.89 52.00
CA ASP A 78 -57.57 14.11 50.50
C ASP A 78 -56.73 15.29 50.05
N THR A 79 -56.72 16.40 50.76
CA THR A 79 -55.96 17.59 50.42
C THR A 79 -54.43 17.34 50.51
N ILE A 80 -54.03 16.61 51.54
CA ILE A 80 -52.59 16.23 51.71
C ILE A 80 -52.20 15.26 50.63
N ALA A 81 -52.98 14.24 50.37
CA ALA A 81 -52.72 13.21 49.38
C ALA A 81 -52.69 13.82 47.96
N GLU A 82 -53.60 14.76 47.64
CA GLU A 82 -53.61 15.50 46.36
C GLU A 82 -52.25 16.20 46.10
N ASN A 83 -51.71 16.87 47.11
CA ASN A 83 -50.41 17.55 46.99
C ASN A 83 -49.21 16.60 46.89
N LEU A 84 -49.39 15.36 47.29
CA LEU A 84 -48.36 14.32 47.17
C LEU A 84 -48.41 13.54 45.84
N MET A 85 -49.47 13.70 45.08
CA MET A 85 -49.63 13.02 43.79
C MET A 85 -48.65 13.51 42.73
N SER A 86 -48.14 12.57 41.96
CA SER A 86 -47.34 12.80 40.78
C SER A 86 -47.74 11.82 39.67
N ALA A 87 -47.21 11.99 38.47
CA ALA A 87 -47.48 11.08 37.34
C ALA A 87 -47.13 9.63 37.61
N SER A 88 -46.15 9.38 38.50
CA SER A 88 -45.67 8.04 38.86
C SER A 88 -46.38 7.45 40.12
N ILE A 89 -47.29 8.19 40.75
CA ILE A 89 -48.04 7.74 41.90
C ILE A 89 -49.46 7.41 41.50
N GLU A 90 -49.88 6.16 41.65
CA GLU A 90 -51.24 5.71 41.36
C GLU A 90 -52.19 6.10 42.48
N SER A 91 -51.81 5.88 43.71
CA SER A 91 -52.63 6.24 44.88
C SER A 91 -51.82 6.36 46.17
N VAL A 92 -52.35 7.14 47.08
CA VAL A 92 -51.93 7.26 48.46
C VAL A 92 -53.01 6.70 49.34
N GLN A 93 -52.67 5.87 50.34
CA GLN A 93 -53.68 5.13 51.09
C GLN A 93 -53.31 5.05 52.63
N LEU A 94 -54.33 4.97 53.45
CA LEU A 94 -54.21 4.67 54.87
C LEU A 94 -54.93 3.37 55.15
N ALA A 95 -54.34 2.53 56.04
CA ALA A 95 -54.87 1.22 56.38
C ALA A 95 -54.80 0.99 57.87
N PRO A 96 -55.66 1.63 58.68
CA PRO A 96 -55.77 1.32 60.14
C PRO A 96 -56.14 -0.16 60.34
N ASP A 97 -55.49 -0.81 61.33
CA ASP A 97 -55.60 -2.25 61.63
C ASP A 97 -55.33 -3.15 60.38
N GLY A 98 -54.66 -2.59 59.34
CA GLY A 98 -54.38 -3.29 58.10
C GLY A 98 -55.51 -3.25 57.07
N VAL A 99 -56.65 -2.62 57.38
CA VAL A 99 -57.76 -2.46 56.43
C VAL A 99 -57.69 -1.09 55.77
N VAL A 100 -57.66 -1.04 54.45
CA VAL A 100 -57.55 0.22 53.66
C VAL A 100 -58.87 0.98 53.77
N THR A 101 -58.86 2.10 54.48
CA THR A 101 -60.08 2.94 54.77
C THR A 101 -60.05 4.22 53.95
N ASP A 102 -58.87 4.83 53.71
CA ASP A 102 -58.70 6.09 53.02
C ASP A 102 -57.82 5.89 51.80
N ILE A 103 -58.28 6.33 50.66
CA ILE A 103 -57.59 6.22 49.37
C ILE A 103 -57.76 7.49 48.55
N TYR A 104 -56.68 8.06 48.07
CA TYR A 104 -56.70 9.14 47.16
C TYR A 104 -55.91 8.77 45.88
N PRO A 105 -56.45 8.98 44.65
CA PRO A 105 -57.83 9.38 44.36
C PRO A 105 -58.83 8.26 44.72
N ALA A 106 -60.00 8.63 45.18
CA ALA A 106 -61.08 7.69 45.49
C ALA A 106 -61.70 7.02 44.25
N GLU A 107 -61.67 7.70 43.12
CA GLU A 107 -62.24 7.22 41.85
C GLU A 107 -61.47 5.99 41.33
N GLY A 108 -62.17 4.87 41.12
CA GLY A 108 -61.58 3.61 40.66
C GLY A 108 -61.00 2.73 41.78
N ASN A 109 -60.98 3.18 43.03
CA ASN A 109 -60.42 2.47 44.19
C ASN A 109 -61.53 2.06 45.21
N GLU A 110 -61.37 0.92 45.83
CA GLU A 110 -62.38 0.39 46.74
C GLU A 110 -61.90 0.46 48.21
N ALA A 111 -62.26 1.53 48.90
CA ALA A 111 -62.01 1.65 50.36
C ALA A 111 -62.85 0.64 51.15
N GLY A 112 -62.31 0.14 52.32
CA GLY A 112 -62.99 -0.78 53.24
C GLY A 112 -63.08 -2.24 52.82
N LYS A 113 -62.57 -2.60 51.63
CA LYS A 113 -62.61 -3.98 51.09
C LYS A 113 -61.25 -4.70 51.07
N ILE A 114 -60.16 -4.00 51.28
CA ILE A 114 -58.82 -4.55 51.20
C ILE A 114 -58.28 -4.70 52.60
N ASP A 115 -58.25 -5.94 53.11
CA ASP A 115 -57.63 -6.30 54.38
C ASP A 115 -56.23 -6.86 54.12
N LEU A 116 -55.21 -6.07 54.39
CA LEU A 116 -53.82 -6.36 54.07
C LEU A 116 -53.19 -7.40 55.03
N ILE A 117 -53.78 -7.64 56.20
CA ILE A 117 -53.25 -8.60 57.18
C ILE A 117 -53.80 -9.99 56.90
N HIS A 118 -55.11 -10.11 56.60
CA HIS A 118 -55.78 -11.40 56.43
C HIS A 118 -55.90 -11.81 54.93
N ASP A 119 -55.41 -10.97 53.99
CA ASP A 119 -55.40 -11.27 52.56
C ASP A 119 -54.45 -12.44 52.28
N LYS A 120 -54.90 -13.37 51.41
CA LYS A 120 -54.17 -14.59 51.12
C LYS A 120 -52.83 -14.34 50.44
N ASP A 121 -52.74 -13.30 49.55
CA ASP A 121 -51.59 -13.00 48.75
C ASP A 121 -50.72 -11.86 49.32
N ARG A 122 -51.33 -11.03 50.24
CA ARG A 122 -50.71 -9.83 50.79
C ARG A 122 -50.39 -9.94 52.24
N GLY A 123 -51.04 -10.89 52.98
CA GLY A 123 -51.00 -11.00 54.46
C GLY A 123 -49.61 -11.33 54.96
N GLU A 124 -48.95 -12.32 54.38
CA GLU A 124 -47.62 -12.77 54.85
C GLU A 124 -46.61 -11.64 54.86
N ILE A 125 -46.52 -10.88 53.75
CA ILE A 125 -45.56 -9.77 53.62
C ILE A 125 -45.96 -8.55 54.46
N SER A 126 -47.28 -8.30 54.65
CA SER A 126 -47.80 -7.23 55.55
C SER A 126 -47.53 -7.54 57.03
N CYS A 127 -47.75 -8.78 57.44
CA CYS A 127 -47.39 -9.23 58.81
C CYS A 127 -45.89 -9.12 59.06
N TYR A 128 -45.06 -9.50 58.06
CA TYR A 128 -43.60 -9.32 58.16
C TYR A 128 -43.23 -7.84 58.37
N ALA A 129 -43.81 -6.90 57.57
CA ALA A 129 -43.58 -5.47 57.72
C ALA A 129 -43.95 -4.99 59.16
N ARG A 130 -45.11 -5.41 59.62
CA ARG A 130 -45.58 -5.14 61.01
C ARG A 130 -44.59 -5.70 62.01
N ASP A 131 -44.33 -6.99 61.99
CA ASP A 131 -43.60 -7.67 63.08
C ASP A 131 -42.11 -7.28 63.15
N ASN A 132 -41.53 -6.79 62.01
CA ASN A 132 -40.13 -6.33 61.90
C ASN A 132 -40.00 -4.80 61.90
N HIS A 133 -41.06 -4.01 62.03
CA HIS A 133 -41.04 -2.53 61.97
C HIS A 133 -40.35 -1.97 60.75
N THR A 134 -40.56 -2.61 59.60
CA THR A 134 -39.78 -2.28 58.38
C THR A 134 -40.70 -1.96 57.19
N VAL A 135 -40.27 -1.02 56.36
CA VAL A 135 -40.91 -0.74 55.07
C VAL A 135 -40.72 -1.91 54.17
N ILE A 136 -41.78 -2.28 53.46
CA ILE A 136 -41.72 -3.29 52.38
C ILE A 136 -42.21 -2.72 51.05
N THR A 137 -41.75 -3.35 49.95
CA THR A 137 -42.27 -3.10 48.61
C THR A 137 -42.90 -4.38 48.08
N GLN A 138 -44.18 -4.36 47.76
CA GLN A 138 -44.91 -5.50 47.18
C GLN A 138 -45.27 -5.24 45.72
N GLY A 139 -45.09 -6.20 44.87
CA GLY A 139 -45.40 -6.13 43.44
C GLY A 139 -44.27 -6.67 42.58
N PRO A 140 -44.31 -6.44 41.24
CA PRO A 140 -45.40 -5.74 40.56
C PRO A 140 -46.70 -6.55 40.56
N PHE A 141 -47.81 -5.87 40.61
CA PHE A 141 -49.16 -6.44 40.47
C PHE A 141 -49.96 -5.60 39.47
N GLU A 142 -50.94 -6.22 38.82
CA GLU A 142 -51.81 -5.57 37.84
C GLU A 142 -52.74 -4.56 38.48
N LEU A 143 -52.79 -3.34 37.97
CA LEU A 143 -53.69 -2.29 38.39
C LEU A 143 -55.04 -2.40 37.67
N LYS A 144 -56.14 -1.95 38.31
CA LYS A 144 -57.45 -2.01 37.66
C LYS A 144 -57.59 -1.15 36.41
N GLN A 145 -56.76 -0.13 36.28
CA GLN A 145 -56.74 0.79 35.17
C GLN A 145 -55.79 0.32 34.04
N GLY A 146 -55.25 -0.87 34.10
CA GLY A 146 -54.13 -1.38 33.31
C GLY A 146 -52.81 -0.96 33.92
N ASP A 147 -51.69 -1.38 33.33
CA ASP A 147 -50.34 -1.23 33.85
C ASP A 147 -50.09 -1.98 35.19
N TYR A 148 -48.91 -1.82 35.73
CA TYR A 148 -48.48 -2.51 36.94
C TYR A 148 -48.16 -1.52 38.05
N GLY A 149 -48.41 -1.95 39.29
CA GLY A 149 -48.14 -1.16 40.50
C GLY A 149 -47.17 -1.83 41.45
N ILE A 150 -46.42 -1.05 42.18
CA ILE A 150 -45.62 -1.45 43.35
C ILE A 150 -46.19 -0.74 44.57
N ALA A 151 -46.65 -1.50 45.54
CA ALA A 151 -47.08 -0.95 46.83
C ALA A 151 -45.89 -0.77 47.77
N VAL A 152 -45.63 0.45 48.19
CA VAL A 152 -44.75 0.77 49.33
C VAL A 152 -45.61 0.82 50.54
N ARG A 153 -45.33 -0.04 51.51
CA ARG A 153 -46.09 -0.10 52.83
C ARG A 153 -45.14 0.17 53.96
N ASN A 154 -45.54 1.12 54.82
CA ASN A 154 -44.82 1.54 56.01
C ASN A 154 -45.67 1.31 57.21
N PRO A 155 -45.28 0.42 58.14
CA PRO A 155 -46.06 0.18 59.37
C PRO A 155 -45.97 1.38 60.32
N VAL A 156 -47.10 1.72 60.87
CA VAL A 156 -47.27 2.82 61.84
C VAL A 156 -47.61 2.25 63.20
N TYR A 157 -46.97 2.80 64.24
CA TYR A 157 -47.18 2.45 65.60
C TYR A 157 -47.50 3.73 66.40
N LEU A 158 -48.50 3.67 67.22
CA LEU A 158 -48.83 4.75 68.13
C LEU A 158 -48.40 4.35 69.54
N THR A 159 -47.90 5.30 70.27
CA THR A 159 -47.50 5.08 71.69
C THR A 159 -48.63 5.51 72.57
N ASP A 160 -49.13 4.58 73.37
CA ASP A 160 -50.15 4.87 74.35
C ASP A 160 -49.61 5.67 75.56
N THR A 161 -50.51 6.05 76.47
CA THR A 161 -50.17 6.77 77.74
C THR A 161 -49.23 5.99 78.63
N ASN A 162 -49.13 4.68 78.48
CA ASN A 162 -48.28 3.76 79.26
C ASN A 162 -46.90 3.53 78.55
N LYS A 163 -46.63 4.22 77.45
CA LYS A 163 -45.44 4.03 76.61
C LYS A 163 -45.38 2.66 75.96
N GLN A 164 -46.50 2.00 75.74
CA GLN A 164 -46.59 0.79 74.94
C GLN A 164 -46.87 1.19 73.51
N GLU A 165 -46.10 0.62 72.55
CA GLU A 165 -46.31 0.81 71.15
C GLU A 165 -47.35 -0.18 70.60
N ASP A 166 -48.46 0.33 70.08
CA ASP A 166 -49.50 -0.48 69.48
C ASP A 166 -49.50 -0.27 67.96
N PHE A 167 -49.62 -1.35 67.21
CA PHE A 167 -49.72 -1.28 65.76
C PHE A 167 -51.00 -0.56 65.34
N TRP A 168 -50.87 0.61 64.76
CA TRP A 168 -51.99 1.40 64.21
C TRP A 168 -52.45 0.89 62.85
N GLY A 169 -51.51 0.49 61.95
CA GLY A 169 -51.82 0.14 60.60
C GLY A 169 -50.67 0.46 59.65
N PHE A 170 -51.00 0.79 58.42
CA PHE A 170 -50.01 1.14 57.36
C PHE A 170 -50.32 2.48 56.69
N THR A 171 -49.29 3.24 56.34
CA THR A 171 -49.31 4.23 55.29
C THR A 171 -48.82 3.56 54.00
N ILE A 172 -49.45 3.85 52.85
CA ILE A 172 -49.22 3.14 51.60
C ILE A 172 -49.15 4.12 50.44
N VAL A 173 -48.23 3.89 49.56
CA VAL A 173 -48.15 4.54 48.27
C VAL A 173 -48.06 3.47 47.20
N ILE A 174 -48.91 3.59 46.19
CA ILE A 174 -48.84 2.73 44.99
C ILE A 174 -48.09 3.49 43.90
N LEU A 175 -46.94 2.97 43.52
CA LEU A 175 -46.11 3.51 42.44
C LEU A 175 -46.49 2.83 41.13
N ARG A 176 -46.70 3.61 40.05
CA ARG A 176 -47.04 3.08 38.73
C ARG A 176 -45.78 2.65 37.96
N VAL A 177 -45.80 1.48 37.38
CA VAL A 177 -44.74 0.91 36.55
C VAL A 177 -45.25 0.87 35.11
N PRO A 178 -44.51 1.38 34.10
CA PRO A 178 -43.12 1.84 34.16
C PRO A 178 -42.90 3.31 34.52
N ASP A 179 -43.95 4.10 34.79
CA ASP A 179 -43.89 5.57 34.92
C ASP A 179 -42.83 6.03 35.93
N ILE A 180 -42.69 5.31 37.06
CA ILE A 180 -41.70 5.62 38.11
C ILE A 180 -40.25 5.52 37.58
N PHE A 181 -40.01 4.80 36.50
CA PHE A 181 -38.69 4.59 35.91
C PHE A 181 -38.52 5.32 34.56
N SER A 182 -39.55 6.04 34.10
CA SER A 182 -39.66 6.56 32.72
C SER A 182 -38.42 7.34 32.27
N ASP A 183 -37.91 8.23 33.11
CA ASP A 183 -36.75 9.05 32.79
C ASP A 183 -35.45 8.22 32.67
N SER A 184 -35.27 7.26 33.59
CA SER A 184 -34.12 6.37 33.61
C SER A 184 -34.14 5.41 32.41
N ILE A 185 -35.33 4.86 32.11
CA ILE A 185 -35.57 3.95 30.99
C ILE A 185 -35.33 4.65 29.64
N TYR A 186 -35.88 5.85 29.47
CA TYR A 186 -35.73 6.63 28.25
C TYR A 186 -34.25 6.96 27.98
N ALA A 187 -33.52 7.40 29.00
CA ALA A 187 -32.11 7.69 28.86
C ALA A 187 -31.28 6.44 28.49
N LEU A 188 -31.51 5.31 29.13
CA LEU A 188 -30.83 4.05 28.84
C LEU A 188 -31.09 3.56 27.43
N SER A 189 -32.35 3.60 26.98
CA SER A 189 -32.70 3.23 25.60
C SER A 189 -32.02 4.11 24.57
N ASN A 190 -31.93 5.42 24.79
CA ASN A 190 -31.22 6.36 23.94
C ASN A 190 -29.69 6.12 23.90
N PHE A 191 -29.11 5.67 25.01
CA PHE A 191 -27.72 5.26 25.08
C PHE A 191 -27.45 3.86 24.47
N GLY A 192 -28.48 3.19 23.98
CA GLY A 192 -28.38 1.89 23.33
C GLY A 192 -28.15 0.74 24.33
N TYR A 193 -28.79 0.78 25.46
CA TYR A 193 -28.77 -0.31 26.44
C TYR A 193 -30.12 -1.01 26.53
N GLU A 194 -30.08 -2.33 26.71
CA GLU A 194 -31.15 -3.14 27.22
C GLU A 194 -31.00 -3.24 28.75
N TYR A 195 -32.12 -3.34 29.46
CA TYR A 195 -32.12 -3.29 30.90
C TYR A 195 -33.16 -4.24 31.49
N ARG A 196 -32.97 -4.59 32.78
CA ARG A 196 -33.95 -5.32 33.62
C ARG A 196 -33.89 -4.85 35.05
N ILE A 197 -35.04 -4.53 35.61
CA ILE A 197 -35.26 -4.20 37.01
C ILE A 197 -35.93 -5.40 37.66
N SER A 198 -35.34 -5.94 38.70
CA SER A 198 -35.89 -7.07 39.43
C SER A 198 -35.75 -6.83 40.94
N LYS A 199 -36.59 -7.48 41.70
CA LYS A 199 -36.51 -7.46 43.18
C LYS A 199 -36.72 -8.84 43.75
N THR A 200 -36.29 -9.05 45.00
CA THR A 200 -36.60 -10.28 45.70
C THR A 200 -38.11 -10.46 45.89
N ALA A 201 -38.58 -11.70 45.77
CA ALA A 201 -40.00 -12.03 45.83
C ALA A 201 -40.61 -11.64 47.21
N SER A 202 -39.81 -11.80 48.24
CA SER A 202 -40.11 -11.37 49.61
C SER A 202 -38.80 -11.18 50.39
N PRO A 203 -38.80 -10.53 51.56
CA PRO A 203 -37.59 -10.35 52.36
C PRO A 203 -36.89 -11.65 52.79
N TRP A 204 -37.60 -12.75 52.88
CA TRP A 204 -37.10 -14.08 53.28
C TRP A 204 -36.85 -15.00 52.09
N ASN A 205 -37.22 -14.58 50.88
CA ASN A 205 -37.02 -15.36 49.65
C ASN A 205 -36.10 -14.60 48.69
N GLY A 206 -34.87 -15.05 48.58
CA GLY A 206 -33.84 -14.43 47.72
C GLY A 206 -34.05 -14.61 46.22
N THR A 207 -35.15 -15.23 45.77
CA THR A 207 -35.45 -15.36 44.33
C THR A 207 -35.88 -14.02 43.76
N TYR A 208 -35.21 -13.56 42.71
CA TYR A 208 -35.56 -12.33 42.02
C TYR A 208 -36.75 -12.53 41.08
N LYS A 209 -37.70 -11.59 41.14
CA LYS A 209 -38.80 -11.45 40.20
C LYS A 209 -38.60 -10.21 39.39
N VAL A 210 -38.86 -10.29 38.07
CA VAL A 210 -38.77 -9.12 37.17
C VAL A 210 -39.88 -8.15 37.48
N VAL A 211 -39.53 -6.91 37.68
CA VAL A 211 -40.46 -5.78 37.87
C VAL A 211 -40.74 -5.13 36.52
N TYR A 212 -39.67 -4.83 35.78
CA TYR A 212 -39.76 -4.26 34.45
C TYR A 212 -38.49 -4.59 33.66
N GLN A 213 -38.60 -4.74 32.33
CA GLN A 213 -37.46 -5.00 31.47
C GLN A 213 -37.72 -4.50 30.04
N SER A 214 -36.64 -4.30 29.29
CA SER A 214 -36.68 -4.04 27.86
C SER A 214 -37.13 -5.28 27.07
N ASP A 215 -37.49 -5.06 25.78
CA ASP A 215 -38.06 -6.13 24.93
C ASP A 215 -37.04 -7.21 24.58
N ASP A 216 -35.77 -6.84 24.39
CA ASP A 216 -34.71 -7.77 24.00
C ASP A 216 -34.06 -8.47 25.20
N PRO A 217 -33.67 -9.74 25.06
CA PRO A 217 -33.03 -10.48 26.14
C PRO A 217 -31.65 -9.96 26.49
N LEU A 218 -31.32 -9.87 27.76
CA LEU A 218 -30.01 -9.45 28.23
C LEU A 218 -28.98 -10.56 28.05
N THR A 219 -27.83 -10.21 27.47
CA THR A 219 -26.68 -11.11 27.29
C THR A 219 -25.51 -10.70 28.17
N HIS A 220 -25.16 -11.55 29.14
CA HIS A 220 -24.11 -11.28 30.13
C HIS A 220 -24.20 -9.89 30.76
N PRO A 221 -25.34 -9.55 31.40
CA PRO A 221 -25.56 -8.20 31.90
C PRO A 221 -24.61 -7.84 33.04
N ILE A 222 -24.37 -6.54 33.18
CA ILE A 222 -23.76 -5.96 34.37
C ILE A 222 -24.86 -5.58 35.33
N SER A 223 -24.71 -5.97 36.60
CA SER A 223 -25.70 -5.74 37.65
C SER A 223 -25.25 -4.71 38.66
N TYR A 224 -26.21 -3.96 39.16
CA TYR A 224 -26.10 -3.10 40.32
C TYR A 224 -27.17 -3.51 41.32
N ASP A 225 -26.74 -3.95 42.51
CA ASP A 225 -27.62 -4.41 43.59
C ASP A 225 -27.77 -3.32 44.63
N PHE A 226 -29.01 -3.07 45.09
CA PHE A 226 -29.34 -2.10 46.13
C PHE A 226 -30.48 -2.60 46.99
N LYS A 227 -30.71 -1.94 48.10
CA LYS A 227 -31.80 -2.29 49.03
C LYS A 227 -32.82 -1.16 49.16
N ILE A 228 -34.08 -1.53 49.21
CA ILE A 228 -35.19 -0.65 49.50
C ILE A 228 -36.05 -1.34 50.55
N GLY A 229 -36.17 -0.73 51.75
CA GLY A 229 -36.82 -1.39 52.88
C GLY A 229 -36.16 -2.72 53.21
N ALA A 230 -36.93 -3.78 53.29
CA ALA A 230 -36.47 -5.13 53.61
C ALA A 230 -36.03 -5.92 52.36
N GLU A 231 -36.35 -5.46 51.14
CA GLU A 231 -36.07 -6.20 49.91
C GLU A 231 -34.78 -5.78 49.22
N SER A 232 -34.16 -6.75 48.53
CA SER A 232 -33.04 -6.51 47.64
C SER A 232 -33.55 -6.32 46.22
N TRP A 233 -33.02 -5.30 45.58
CA TRP A 233 -33.31 -4.94 44.19
C TRP A 233 -32.08 -5.14 43.36
N ARG A 234 -32.27 -5.48 42.09
CA ARG A 234 -31.22 -5.66 41.13
C ARG A 234 -31.59 -4.95 39.85
N PHE A 235 -30.69 -4.09 39.42
CA PHE A 235 -30.74 -3.44 38.12
C PHE A 235 -29.66 -4.01 37.24
N GLU A 236 -30.01 -4.43 36.03
CA GLU A 236 -29.12 -5.07 35.07
C GLU A 236 -29.16 -4.34 33.74
N VAL A 237 -27.99 -4.19 33.13
CA VAL A 237 -27.86 -3.54 31.83
C VAL A 237 -26.93 -4.32 30.90
N THR A 238 -27.22 -4.29 29.59
CA THR A 238 -26.37 -4.82 28.52
C THR A 238 -26.43 -3.93 27.30
N PRO A 239 -25.31 -3.69 26.58
CA PRO A 239 -25.36 -2.91 25.35
C PRO A 239 -26.17 -3.62 24.24
N LYS A 240 -27.09 -2.93 23.56
CA LYS A 240 -27.85 -3.45 22.38
C LYS A 240 -26.94 -4.01 21.31
N SER A 241 -25.81 -3.31 21.03
CA SER A 241 -24.82 -3.73 20.05
C SER A 241 -23.96 -4.92 20.51
N GLY A 242 -24.20 -5.44 21.72
CA GLY A 242 -23.39 -6.47 22.37
C GLY A 242 -22.04 -5.96 22.87
N TRP A 243 -21.27 -6.88 23.46
CA TRP A 243 -19.99 -6.56 24.11
C TRP A 243 -18.84 -6.40 23.12
N ARG A 244 -19.02 -6.84 21.86
CA ARG A 244 -17.99 -6.84 20.84
C ARG A 244 -18.34 -5.89 19.68
N ASN A 245 -17.40 -5.02 19.31
CA ASN A 245 -17.54 -4.16 18.16
C ASN A 245 -17.05 -4.87 16.89
N ASN A 246 -17.88 -5.72 16.31
CA ASN A 246 -17.53 -6.53 15.15
C ASN A 246 -17.17 -5.65 13.93
N THR A 247 -17.79 -4.50 13.76
CA THR A 247 -17.50 -3.57 12.66
C THR A 247 -16.10 -3.00 12.78
N LEU A 248 -15.72 -2.50 13.96
CA LEU A 248 -14.37 -1.98 14.20
C LEU A 248 -13.32 -3.06 13.96
N ILE A 249 -13.55 -4.26 14.49
CA ILE A 249 -12.64 -5.40 14.33
C ILE A 249 -12.48 -5.77 12.86
N ALA A 250 -13.56 -5.81 12.10
CA ALA A 250 -13.52 -6.11 10.65
C ALA A 250 -12.73 -5.03 9.88
N VAL A 251 -12.96 -3.76 10.18
CA VAL A 251 -12.24 -2.63 9.55
C VAL A 251 -10.75 -2.69 9.87
N VAL A 252 -10.39 -2.84 11.16
CA VAL A 252 -8.99 -2.93 11.59
C VAL A 252 -8.29 -4.14 10.94
N THR A 253 -8.95 -5.30 10.94
CA THR A 253 -8.42 -6.51 10.31
C THR A 253 -8.19 -6.30 8.81
N GLY A 254 -9.18 -5.80 8.09
CA GLY A 254 -9.11 -5.54 6.65
C GLY A 254 -8.00 -4.55 6.29
N PHE A 255 -7.89 -3.46 7.05
CA PHE A 255 -6.84 -2.45 6.85
C PHE A 255 -5.43 -3.06 7.00
N PHE A 256 -5.16 -3.72 8.11
CA PHE A 256 -3.82 -4.27 8.34
C PHE A 256 -3.48 -5.44 7.40
N LEU A 257 -4.44 -6.29 7.02
CA LEU A 257 -4.22 -7.33 6.02
C LEU A 257 -3.86 -6.72 4.65
N THR A 258 -4.52 -5.63 4.25
CA THR A 258 -4.20 -4.92 3.01
C THR A 258 -2.78 -4.34 3.06
N VAL A 259 -2.38 -3.72 4.17
CA VAL A 259 -1.02 -3.18 4.36
C VAL A 259 0.04 -4.30 4.26
N ILE A 260 -0.19 -5.44 4.90
CA ILE A 260 0.74 -6.58 4.85
C ILE A 260 0.86 -7.14 3.45
N LEU A 261 -0.26 -7.30 2.74
CA LEU A 261 -0.27 -7.77 1.36
C LEU A 261 0.56 -6.82 0.47
N LEU A 262 0.33 -5.51 0.60
CA LEU A 262 1.07 -4.49 -0.14
C LEU A 262 2.57 -4.55 0.16
N LEU A 263 2.97 -4.61 1.43
CA LEU A 263 4.37 -4.72 1.83
C LEU A 263 5.03 -5.99 1.28
N THR A 264 4.31 -7.11 1.29
CA THR A 264 4.77 -8.38 0.75
C THR A 264 5.02 -8.28 -0.76
N VAL A 265 4.07 -7.69 -1.50
CA VAL A 265 4.18 -7.49 -2.96
C VAL A 265 5.34 -6.53 -3.28
N LEU A 266 5.42 -5.39 -2.58
CA LEU A 266 6.50 -4.40 -2.78
C LEU A 266 7.88 -5.02 -2.52
N THR A 267 8.03 -5.81 -1.46
CA THR A 267 9.29 -6.50 -1.15
C THR A 267 9.66 -7.48 -2.26
N ARG A 268 8.70 -8.24 -2.78
CA ARG A 268 8.92 -9.17 -3.90
C ARG A 268 9.34 -8.42 -5.16
N VAL A 269 8.64 -7.34 -5.52
CA VAL A 269 8.96 -6.49 -6.69
C VAL A 269 10.36 -5.91 -6.55
N TRP A 270 10.71 -5.38 -5.38
CA TRP A 270 12.03 -4.83 -5.11
C TRP A 270 13.16 -5.86 -5.28
N LEU A 271 12.97 -7.06 -4.73
CA LEU A 271 13.96 -8.14 -4.86
C LEU A 271 14.16 -8.59 -6.32
N VAL A 272 13.06 -8.70 -7.08
CA VAL A 272 13.11 -9.04 -8.51
C VAL A 272 13.77 -7.93 -9.32
N SER A 273 13.40 -6.67 -9.05
CA SER A 273 13.98 -5.50 -9.74
C SER A 273 15.48 -5.38 -9.50
N LYS A 274 15.92 -5.57 -8.26
CA LYS A 274 17.35 -5.55 -7.90
C LYS A 274 18.15 -6.61 -8.66
N GLU A 275 17.61 -7.82 -8.77
CA GLU A 275 18.30 -8.91 -9.50
C GLU A 275 18.30 -8.63 -11.01
N ASN A 276 17.20 -8.15 -11.55
CA ASN A 276 17.14 -7.79 -12.97
C ASN A 276 18.14 -6.67 -13.29
N LYS A 277 18.24 -5.64 -12.43
CA LYS A 277 19.24 -4.58 -12.59
C LYS A 277 20.66 -5.15 -12.67
N ASN A 278 21.02 -6.07 -11.77
CA ASN A 278 22.35 -6.71 -11.78
C ASN A 278 22.58 -7.54 -13.06
N ARG A 279 21.53 -8.27 -13.50
CA ARG A 279 21.62 -9.04 -14.76
C ARG A 279 21.76 -8.11 -15.97
N PHE A 280 20.99 -7.02 -16.01
CA PHE A 280 21.10 -6.03 -17.09
C PHE A 280 22.48 -5.37 -17.13
N GLN A 281 23.07 -5.05 -15.96
CA GLN A 281 24.41 -4.50 -15.90
C GLN A 281 25.44 -5.48 -16.47
N ILE A 282 25.39 -6.77 -16.06
CA ILE A 282 26.31 -7.79 -16.62
C ILE A 282 26.12 -7.90 -18.14
N LEU A 283 24.89 -8.05 -18.62
CA LEU A 283 24.59 -8.17 -20.05
C LEU A 283 24.97 -6.91 -20.86
N ALA A 284 24.85 -5.74 -20.26
CA ALA A 284 25.21 -4.48 -20.88
C ALA A 284 26.73 -4.29 -21.00
N HIS A 285 27.52 -4.89 -20.10
CA HIS A 285 28.95 -4.66 -19.98
C HIS A 285 29.83 -5.84 -20.45
N THR A 286 29.24 -7.02 -20.68
CA THR A 286 29.99 -8.21 -21.09
C THR A 286 29.61 -8.69 -22.49
N ASP A 287 30.58 -9.24 -23.23
CA ASP A 287 30.35 -9.93 -24.48
C ASP A 287 29.80 -11.34 -24.21
N SER A 288 28.63 -11.64 -24.79
CA SER A 288 27.90 -12.89 -24.53
C SER A 288 28.59 -14.15 -25.07
N LEU A 289 29.51 -14.01 -26.01
CA LEU A 289 30.26 -15.12 -26.59
C LEU A 289 31.50 -15.48 -25.76
N THR A 290 32.21 -14.46 -25.27
CA THR A 290 33.56 -14.60 -24.69
C THR A 290 33.63 -14.36 -23.18
N ASP A 291 32.57 -13.84 -22.55
CA ASP A 291 32.47 -13.52 -21.12
C ASP A 291 33.58 -12.57 -20.61
N ILE A 292 34.12 -11.71 -21.49
CA ILE A 292 34.95 -10.56 -21.13
C ILE A 292 34.13 -9.28 -21.36
N TYR A 293 34.67 -8.10 -21.07
CA TYR A 293 33.96 -6.85 -21.34
C TYR A 293 33.61 -6.73 -22.82
N ASN A 294 32.37 -6.29 -23.10
CA ASN A 294 32.05 -5.77 -24.43
C ASN A 294 32.63 -4.36 -24.60
N ARG A 295 32.55 -3.79 -25.79
CA ARG A 295 33.06 -2.45 -26.07
C ARG A 295 32.64 -1.41 -25.03
N TYR A 296 31.33 -1.34 -24.76
CA TYR A 296 30.78 -0.36 -23.80
C TYR A 296 31.34 -0.57 -22.37
N GLY A 297 31.33 -1.80 -21.89
CA GLY A 297 31.86 -2.13 -20.56
C GLY A 297 33.36 -1.88 -20.43
N PHE A 298 34.13 -2.15 -21.48
CA PHE A 298 35.56 -1.88 -21.51
C PHE A 298 35.87 -0.38 -21.48
N ASP A 299 35.21 0.40 -22.38
CA ASP A 299 35.42 1.85 -22.47
C ASP A 299 35.08 2.52 -21.13
N GLU A 300 33.92 2.21 -20.53
CA GLU A 300 33.51 2.76 -19.21
C GLU A 300 34.51 2.40 -18.08
N ALA A 301 34.94 1.15 -18.04
CA ALA A 301 35.88 0.69 -17.01
C ALA A 301 37.27 1.35 -17.19
N ALA A 302 37.73 1.45 -18.44
CA ALA A 302 39.01 2.08 -18.76
C ALA A 302 39.02 3.58 -18.46
N GLU A 303 37.97 4.31 -18.86
CA GLU A 303 37.81 5.73 -18.55
C GLU A 303 37.82 5.98 -17.04
N LYS A 304 37.09 5.14 -16.28
CA LYS A 304 37.04 5.23 -14.83
C LYS A 304 38.40 5.03 -14.16
N ILE A 305 39.17 4.04 -14.61
CA ILE A 305 40.52 3.75 -14.07
C ILE A 305 41.45 4.92 -14.39
N ILE A 306 41.48 5.42 -15.63
CA ILE A 306 42.34 6.52 -16.05
C ILE A 306 41.97 7.82 -15.30
N ALA A 307 40.68 8.10 -15.13
CA ALA A 307 40.20 9.27 -14.42
C ALA A 307 40.54 9.25 -12.92
N GLN A 308 40.52 8.08 -12.29
CA GLN A 308 40.88 7.92 -10.87
C GLN A 308 42.38 8.04 -10.64
N ASN A 309 43.22 7.71 -11.61
CA ASN A 309 44.69 7.65 -11.50
C ASN A 309 45.39 8.37 -12.68
N PRO A 310 45.18 9.68 -12.89
CA PRO A 310 45.63 10.35 -14.11
C PRO A 310 47.16 10.52 -14.23
N LYS A 311 47.91 10.22 -13.18
CA LYS A 311 49.38 10.26 -13.17
C LYS A 311 50.05 8.87 -13.28
N THR A 312 49.27 7.82 -13.34
CA THR A 312 49.73 6.44 -13.42
C THR A 312 49.96 6.04 -14.88
N HIS A 313 50.90 5.18 -15.12
CA HIS A 313 51.18 4.62 -16.43
C HIS A 313 50.16 3.52 -16.77
N PHE A 314 49.61 3.57 -17.96
CA PHE A 314 48.71 2.56 -18.52
C PHE A 314 49.20 2.19 -19.92
N VAL A 315 49.08 0.94 -20.28
CA VAL A 315 49.29 0.51 -21.64
C VAL A 315 48.00 -0.12 -22.16
N ALA A 316 47.46 0.42 -23.25
CA ALA A 316 46.34 -0.17 -23.97
C ALA A 316 46.82 -0.90 -25.19
N ALA A 317 46.28 -2.08 -25.44
CA ALA A 317 46.50 -2.85 -26.64
C ALA A 317 45.19 -3.14 -27.36
N LEU A 318 45.25 -3.10 -28.68
CA LEU A 318 44.17 -3.49 -29.59
C LEU A 318 44.72 -4.58 -30.53
N PHE A 319 43.95 -5.62 -30.74
CA PHE A 319 44.38 -6.74 -31.56
C PHE A 319 43.20 -7.51 -32.15
N ASP A 320 43.46 -8.28 -33.19
CA ASP A 320 42.49 -9.16 -33.80
C ASP A 320 43.09 -10.48 -34.27
N ILE A 321 42.22 -11.41 -34.65
CA ILE A 321 42.60 -12.69 -35.23
C ILE A 321 42.95 -12.48 -36.72
N ASP A 322 44.16 -12.84 -37.13
CA ASP A 322 44.56 -12.72 -38.51
C ASP A 322 43.67 -13.59 -39.44
N ASP A 323 43.25 -13.01 -40.54
CA ASP A 323 42.42 -13.67 -41.56
C ASP A 323 41.11 -14.28 -41.01
N PHE A 324 40.53 -13.71 -39.97
CA PHE A 324 39.32 -14.25 -39.30
C PHE A 324 38.13 -14.38 -40.26
N LYS A 325 37.99 -13.46 -41.21
CA LYS A 325 36.95 -13.56 -42.25
C LYS A 325 37.15 -14.81 -43.10
N PHE A 326 38.38 -15.10 -43.53
CA PHE A 326 38.69 -16.32 -44.27
C PHE A 326 38.39 -17.59 -43.45
N ILE A 327 38.68 -17.57 -42.16
CA ILE A 327 38.32 -18.64 -41.23
C ILE A 327 36.79 -18.89 -41.23
N ASN A 328 36.00 -17.85 -41.13
CA ASN A 328 34.54 -17.95 -41.16
C ASN A 328 34.02 -18.43 -42.54
N ASP A 329 34.55 -17.89 -43.63
CA ASP A 329 34.10 -18.21 -44.97
C ASP A 329 34.40 -19.68 -45.35
N VAL A 330 35.51 -20.21 -44.88
CA VAL A 330 35.97 -21.60 -45.20
C VAL A 330 35.37 -22.63 -44.21
N TYR A 331 35.37 -22.34 -42.92
CA TYR A 331 35.03 -23.31 -41.89
C TYR A 331 33.70 -23.05 -41.20
N GLY A 332 33.05 -21.91 -41.51
CA GLY A 332 31.77 -21.50 -40.96
C GLY A 332 31.86 -20.75 -39.61
N HIS A 333 30.81 -19.98 -39.26
CA HIS A 333 30.77 -19.12 -38.10
C HIS A 333 30.96 -19.87 -36.75
N ALA A 334 30.48 -21.13 -36.65
CA ALA A 334 30.67 -21.93 -35.43
C ALA A 334 32.15 -22.25 -35.14
N TYR A 335 32.99 -22.28 -36.20
CA TYR A 335 34.43 -22.42 -36.07
C TYR A 335 35.07 -21.11 -35.60
N GLY A 336 34.70 -19.97 -36.17
CA GLY A 336 35.15 -18.65 -35.75
C GLY A 336 34.76 -18.35 -34.29
N ASP A 337 33.56 -18.71 -33.88
CA ASP A 337 33.12 -18.57 -32.49
C ASP A 337 34.00 -19.36 -31.49
N ARG A 338 34.49 -20.54 -31.91
CA ARG A 338 35.46 -21.32 -31.08
C ARG A 338 36.81 -20.64 -31.01
N ALA A 339 37.32 -20.08 -32.10
CA ALA A 339 38.56 -19.31 -32.10
C ALA A 339 38.46 -18.08 -31.19
N LEU A 340 37.33 -17.32 -31.25
CA LEU A 340 37.09 -16.17 -30.40
C LEU A 340 37.02 -16.55 -28.91
N LYS A 341 36.32 -17.64 -28.57
CA LYS A 341 36.27 -18.16 -27.19
C LYS A 341 37.65 -18.58 -26.71
N SER A 342 38.39 -19.35 -27.54
CA SER A 342 39.75 -19.80 -27.16
C SER A 342 40.68 -18.60 -26.93
N LEU A 343 40.57 -17.54 -27.75
CA LEU A 343 41.41 -16.34 -27.56
C LEU A 343 41.07 -15.65 -26.25
N ALA A 344 39.77 -15.47 -25.92
CA ALA A 344 39.34 -14.89 -24.65
C ALA A 344 39.81 -15.73 -23.45
N ASP A 345 39.71 -17.05 -23.54
CA ASP A 345 40.17 -17.95 -22.47
C ASP A 345 41.68 -17.88 -22.29
N ASN A 346 42.43 -17.77 -23.37
CA ASN A 346 43.90 -17.56 -23.33
C ASN A 346 44.23 -16.20 -22.68
N MET A 347 43.45 -15.14 -22.98
CA MET A 347 43.63 -13.84 -22.33
C MET A 347 43.38 -13.94 -20.82
N LYS A 348 42.26 -14.54 -20.41
CA LYS A 348 41.93 -14.75 -18.98
C LYS A 348 42.97 -15.58 -18.24
N ALA A 349 43.56 -16.57 -18.89
CA ALA A 349 44.60 -17.43 -18.30
C ALA A 349 45.98 -16.75 -18.21
N PHE A 350 46.31 -15.86 -19.14
CA PHE A 350 47.61 -15.21 -19.22
C PHE A 350 47.69 -13.92 -18.41
N PHE A 351 46.66 -13.08 -18.45
CA PHE A 351 46.66 -11.79 -17.77
C PHE A 351 46.07 -11.89 -16.36
N PRO A 352 46.65 -11.17 -15.37
CA PRO A 352 46.12 -11.14 -14.02
C PRO A 352 44.74 -10.43 -13.96
N PRO A 353 43.96 -10.63 -12.86
CA PRO A 353 42.58 -10.16 -12.76
C PRO A 353 42.38 -8.64 -12.74
N ASP A 354 43.43 -7.86 -12.50
CA ASP A 354 43.46 -6.40 -12.51
C ASP A 354 43.56 -5.80 -13.91
N VAL A 355 43.91 -6.64 -14.92
CA VAL A 355 43.95 -6.25 -16.32
C VAL A 355 42.53 -6.25 -16.91
N LEU A 356 42.13 -5.15 -17.57
CA LEU A 356 40.88 -5.14 -18.28
C LEU A 356 41.02 -5.86 -19.62
N LEU A 357 40.10 -6.79 -19.85
CA LEU A 357 40.01 -7.58 -21.08
C LEU A 357 38.68 -7.32 -21.75
N GLY A 358 38.70 -6.92 -23.00
CA GLY A 358 37.49 -6.58 -23.76
C GLY A 358 37.48 -7.13 -25.19
N ARG A 359 36.26 -7.20 -25.73
CA ARG A 359 36.03 -7.48 -27.15
C ARG A 359 35.18 -6.37 -27.74
N ASN A 360 35.72 -5.63 -28.71
CA ASN A 360 35.04 -4.49 -29.33
C ASN A 360 33.95 -4.90 -30.33
N GLY A 361 33.99 -6.16 -30.79
CA GLY A 361 33.07 -6.75 -31.76
C GLY A 361 33.83 -7.49 -32.85
N GLY A 362 33.16 -8.38 -33.55
CA GLY A 362 33.84 -9.22 -34.59
C GLY A 362 35.01 -10.00 -33.97
N ASP A 363 36.18 -9.78 -34.55
CA ASP A 363 37.47 -10.35 -34.15
C ASP A 363 38.37 -9.40 -33.35
N GLU A 364 37.89 -8.18 -33.05
CA GLU A 364 38.67 -7.14 -32.35
C GLU A 364 38.60 -7.32 -30.82
N PHE A 365 39.78 -7.44 -30.22
CA PHE A 365 39.96 -7.53 -28.79
C PHE A 365 40.78 -6.36 -28.26
N CYS A 366 40.60 -6.03 -26.99
CA CYS A 366 41.32 -4.94 -26.31
C CYS A 366 41.77 -5.36 -24.91
N ILE A 367 42.89 -4.78 -24.50
CA ILE A 367 43.49 -4.97 -23.18
C ILE A 367 43.87 -3.58 -22.64
N LEU A 368 43.63 -3.34 -21.33
CA LEU A 368 44.23 -2.25 -20.60
C LEU A 368 45.04 -2.81 -19.44
N LEU A 369 46.34 -2.54 -19.46
CA LEU A 369 47.30 -2.91 -18.40
C LEU A 369 47.43 -1.70 -17.45
N PRO A 370 46.89 -1.76 -16.23
CA PRO A 370 47.09 -0.69 -15.26
C PRO A 370 48.46 -0.79 -14.62
N ASP A 371 48.98 0.32 -14.11
CA ASP A 371 50.25 0.41 -13.35
C ASP A 371 51.41 -0.33 -14.03
N CYS A 372 51.52 -0.23 -15.35
CA CYS A 372 52.46 -0.99 -16.15
C CYS A 372 53.35 -0.03 -16.96
N THR A 373 54.66 -0.21 -16.86
CA THR A 373 55.60 0.55 -17.66
C THR A 373 55.59 0.02 -19.09
N PHE A 374 56.14 0.85 -20.02
CA PHE A 374 56.25 0.47 -21.42
C PHE A 374 57.05 -0.85 -21.60
N GLU A 375 58.18 -1.01 -20.91
CA GLU A 375 59.09 -2.18 -21.02
C GLU A 375 58.40 -3.45 -20.49
N GLU A 376 57.64 -3.36 -19.39
CA GLU A 376 56.89 -4.48 -18.85
C GLU A 376 55.75 -4.89 -19.78
N ALA A 377 55.02 -3.91 -20.34
CA ALA A 377 53.96 -4.15 -21.31
C ALA A 377 54.48 -4.76 -22.60
N ASP A 378 55.60 -4.24 -23.14
CA ASP A 378 56.24 -4.76 -24.35
C ASP A 378 56.63 -6.25 -24.17
N ALA A 379 57.28 -6.58 -23.04
CA ALA A 379 57.65 -7.98 -22.73
C ALA A 379 56.41 -8.89 -22.65
N LYS A 380 55.37 -8.47 -21.89
CA LYS A 380 54.15 -9.26 -21.70
C LYS A 380 53.33 -9.42 -22.99
N LEU A 381 53.13 -8.35 -23.74
CA LEU A 381 52.34 -8.38 -24.99
C LEU A 381 53.05 -9.17 -26.11
N ASN A 382 54.39 -9.04 -26.22
CA ASN A 382 55.19 -9.86 -27.12
C ASN A 382 55.14 -11.34 -26.71
N GLN A 383 55.25 -11.65 -25.42
CA GLN A 383 55.12 -13.03 -24.93
C GLN A 383 53.70 -13.57 -25.25
N PHE A 384 52.67 -12.81 -24.97
CA PHE A 384 51.29 -13.23 -25.27
C PHE A 384 51.08 -13.48 -26.77
N THR A 385 51.56 -12.61 -27.65
CA THR A 385 51.43 -12.78 -29.09
C THR A 385 52.12 -14.03 -29.62
N ARG A 386 53.30 -14.37 -29.06
CA ARG A 386 54.10 -15.56 -29.47
C ARG A 386 53.57 -16.88 -28.95
N LEU A 387 52.71 -16.89 -27.94
CA LEU A 387 52.09 -18.11 -27.45
C LEU A 387 51.25 -18.75 -28.53
N PRO A 388 51.34 -20.07 -28.75
CA PRO A 388 50.48 -20.77 -29.68
C PRO A 388 48.99 -20.54 -29.35
N LYS A 389 48.21 -20.10 -30.32
CA LYS A 389 46.76 -19.96 -30.18
C LYS A 389 46.13 -21.16 -30.86
N THR A 390 45.54 -22.04 -30.06
CA THR A 390 44.94 -23.28 -30.57
C THR A 390 43.54 -23.48 -30.02
N PHE A 391 42.72 -24.19 -30.73
CA PHE A 391 41.41 -24.68 -30.23
C PHE A 391 41.05 -26.00 -30.93
N SER A 392 40.31 -26.83 -30.21
CA SER A 392 39.80 -28.07 -30.79
C SER A 392 38.39 -27.87 -31.37
N TYR A 393 38.21 -28.32 -32.62
CA TYR A 393 36.92 -28.35 -33.28
C TYR A 393 36.73 -29.68 -34.04
N LYS A 394 35.63 -30.38 -33.76
CA LYS A 394 35.30 -31.70 -34.33
C LYS A 394 36.45 -32.74 -34.22
N GLY A 395 37.19 -32.68 -33.13
CA GLY A 395 38.32 -33.62 -32.87
C GLY A 395 39.65 -33.25 -33.53
N THR A 396 39.72 -32.14 -34.24
CA THR A 396 40.96 -31.64 -34.86
C THR A 396 41.43 -30.38 -34.14
N GLU A 397 42.73 -30.27 -33.93
CA GLU A 397 43.37 -29.07 -33.37
C GLU A 397 43.69 -28.09 -34.50
N HIS A 398 43.34 -26.83 -34.29
CA HIS A 398 43.52 -25.75 -35.24
C HIS A 398 44.31 -24.62 -34.60
N HIS A 399 45.12 -23.94 -35.43
CA HIS A 399 45.98 -22.84 -35.04
C HIS A 399 45.54 -21.55 -35.70
N PHE A 400 45.74 -20.43 -35.01
CA PHE A 400 45.53 -19.09 -35.57
C PHE A 400 46.55 -18.13 -35.00
N SER A 401 46.81 -17.03 -35.70
CA SER A 401 47.69 -15.95 -35.27
C SER A 401 46.88 -14.69 -34.96
N ILE A 402 47.52 -13.78 -34.23
CA ILE A 402 46.96 -12.47 -33.89
C ILE A 402 47.95 -11.37 -34.25
N SER A 403 47.43 -10.23 -34.67
CA SER A 403 48.19 -8.99 -34.81
C SER A 403 47.81 -8.04 -33.70
N LEU A 404 48.80 -7.44 -33.00
CA LEU A 404 48.57 -6.63 -31.80
C LEU A 404 49.32 -5.29 -31.89
N GLY A 405 48.58 -4.18 -31.74
CA GLY A 405 49.14 -2.83 -31.61
C GLY A 405 48.90 -2.30 -30.17
N TYR A 406 49.87 -1.60 -29.61
CA TYR A 406 49.71 -1.04 -28.27
C TYR A 406 50.30 0.37 -28.12
N ALA A 407 49.82 1.14 -27.16
CA ALA A 407 50.28 2.48 -26.86
C ALA A 407 50.28 2.75 -25.36
N GLU A 408 51.19 3.64 -24.93
CA GLU A 408 51.35 4.03 -23.52
C GLU A 408 50.68 5.36 -23.23
N TYR A 409 50.02 5.43 -22.02
CA TYR A 409 49.53 6.63 -21.40
C TYR A 409 50.42 7.01 -20.21
N PRO A 410 50.76 8.27 -19.97
CA PRO A 410 50.35 9.48 -20.69
C PRO A 410 51.27 9.87 -21.85
N ALA A 411 52.26 9.08 -22.18
CA ALA A 411 53.29 9.44 -23.16
C ALA A 411 52.73 9.83 -24.55
N PHE A 412 51.69 9.13 -25.05
CA PHE A 412 51.12 9.33 -26.38
C PHE A 412 49.63 9.72 -26.38
N ALA A 413 49.00 9.77 -25.20
CA ALA A 413 47.57 10.05 -25.12
C ALA A 413 47.22 10.87 -23.87
N SER A 414 46.17 11.68 -23.96
CA SER A 414 45.61 12.46 -22.86
C SER A 414 44.33 11.86 -22.29
N ASN A 415 43.73 10.89 -22.98
CA ASN A 415 42.51 10.19 -22.57
C ASN A 415 42.42 8.79 -23.20
N HIS A 416 41.45 7.99 -22.74
CA HIS A 416 41.22 6.63 -23.21
C HIS A 416 41.03 6.55 -24.74
N SER A 417 40.15 7.36 -25.30
CA SER A 417 39.87 7.35 -26.75
C SER A 417 41.09 7.66 -27.60
N GLN A 418 41.99 8.55 -27.14
CA GLN A 418 43.23 8.85 -27.85
C GLN A 418 44.23 7.70 -27.71
N LEU A 419 44.30 7.07 -26.53
CA LEU A 419 45.14 5.92 -26.28
C LEU A 419 44.78 4.73 -27.21
N MET A 420 43.47 4.44 -27.32
CA MET A 420 43.00 3.38 -28.24
C MET A 420 43.28 3.70 -29.72
N ARG A 421 43.17 4.96 -30.14
CA ARG A 421 43.55 5.37 -31.50
C ARG A 421 45.03 5.17 -31.79
N CYS A 422 45.89 5.42 -30.81
CA CYS A 422 47.33 5.16 -30.96
C CYS A 422 47.62 3.65 -31.09
N ALA A 423 46.95 2.82 -30.28
CA ALA A 423 47.04 1.38 -30.38
C ALA A 423 46.53 0.83 -31.73
N ASP A 424 45.41 1.38 -32.23
CA ASP A 424 44.87 1.03 -33.57
C ASP A 424 45.85 1.39 -34.72
N ALA A 425 46.50 2.55 -34.63
CA ALA A 425 47.51 2.92 -35.62
C ALA A 425 48.70 1.93 -35.67
N ALA A 426 49.16 1.45 -34.50
CA ALA A 426 50.17 0.44 -34.41
C ALA A 426 49.72 -0.94 -34.94
N LEU A 427 48.44 -1.31 -34.65
CA LEU A 427 47.83 -2.52 -35.19
C LEU A 427 47.73 -2.50 -36.71
N TYR A 428 47.37 -1.36 -37.28
CA TYR A 428 47.30 -1.19 -38.73
C TYR A 428 48.66 -1.38 -39.41
N GLU A 429 49.73 -0.81 -38.84
CA GLU A 429 51.08 -0.95 -39.38
C GLU A 429 51.54 -2.40 -39.37
N ILE A 430 51.29 -3.18 -38.31
CA ILE A 430 51.71 -4.57 -38.27
C ILE A 430 50.95 -5.41 -39.31
N LYS A 431 49.66 -5.11 -39.56
CA LYS A 431 48.91 -5.77 -40.62
C LYS A 431 49.45 -5.50 -42.03
N LEU A 432 50.02 -4.33 -42.24
CA LEU A 432 50.68 -3.99 -43.51
C LEU A 432 52.04 -4.71 -43.69
N HIS A 433 52.72 -5.07 -42.59
CA HIS A 433 54.05 -5.65 -42.61
C HIS A 433 54.10 -7.18 -42.40
N GLY A 434 52.99 -7.88 -42.68
CA GLY A 434 52.98 -9.34 -42.75
C GLY A 434 52.23 -10.05 -41.62
N LYS A 435 51.49 -9.29 -40.76
CA LYS A 435 50.66 -9.83 -39.66
C LYS A 435 51.45 -10.64 -38.61
N ASN A 436 50.75 -11.38 -37.72
CA ASN A 436 51.31 -12.30 -36.75
C ASN A 436 52.44 -11.69 -35.88
N GLY A 437 52.13 -10.59 -35.17
CA GLY A 437 53.14 -9.89 -34.38
C GLY A 437 52.59 -8.86 -33.42
N CYS A 438 53.51 -8.15 -32.77
CA CYS A 438 53.21 -7.13 -31.79
C CYS A 438 54.00 -5.85 -32.12
N MET A 439 53.38 -4.67 -32.07
CA MET A 439 54.00 -3.39 -32.35
C MET A 439 53.57 -2.30 -31.42
N ALA A 440 54.54 -1.52 -30.93
CA ALA A 440 54.32 -0.31 -30.14
C ALA A 440 54.02 0.89 -31.05
N TYR A 441 53.10 1.74 -30.62
CA TYR A 441 52.90 3.04 -31.25
C TYR A 441 54.16 3.92 -31.09
N ARG A 442 54.55 4.61 -32.19
CA ARG A 442 55.60 5.61 -32.20
C ARG A 442 55.12 6.90 -32.84
N LYS A 443 55.60 8.07 -32.31
CA LYS A 443 55.27 9.38 -32.93
C LYS A 443 55.61 9.40 -34.41
N GLY A 444 54.65 9.68 -35.28
CA GLY A 444 54.82 9.71 -36.72
C GLY A 444 54.20 8.51 -37.47
N LEU A 445 53.75 7.47 -36.76
CA LEU A 445 52.82 6.53 -37.34
C LEU A 445 51.51 7.30 -37.60
N GLN A 446 51.22 7.56 -38.85
CA GLN A 446 49.94 8.13 -39.22
C GLN A 446 48.89 7.05 -38.88
N SER A 447 47.92 7.41 -38.08
CA SER A 447 46.65 6.70 -38.13
C SER A 447 46.21 6.83 -39.59
N GLY A 448 46.46 5.78 -40.37
CA GLY A 448 45.84 5.72 -41.68
C GLY A 448 44.39 5.99 -41.43
N VAL A 449 43.89 7.12 -41.92
CA VAL A 449 42.47 7.37 -41.93
C VAL A 449 41.93 6.07 -42.49
N ARG A 450 41.28 5.26 -41.67
CA ARG A 450 40.39 4.20 -42.14
C ARG A 450 39.42 4.92 -43.08
N LYS A 451 39.83 5.12 -44.32
CA LYS A 451 38.92 5.25 -45.43
C LYS A 451 38.23 3.90 -45.44
N GLN A 452 37.05 3.93 -44.87
CA GLN A 452 36.16 2.80 -44.75
C GLN A 452 36.42 1.89 -43.53
N LEU A 453 35.88 2.26 -42.39
CA LEU A 453 34.96 1.33 -41.78
C LEU A 453 33.98 0.91 -42.87
N GLY A 454 33.93 -0.35 -43.23
CA GLY A 454 33.07 -0.90 -44.28
C GLY A 454 31.57 -0.90 -43.95
N PHE A 455 31.16 0.11 -43.24
CA PHE A 455 29.78 0.53 -43.12
C PHE A 455 29.72 1.96 -43.65
N ALA A 456 29.40 2.08 -44.94
CA ALA A 456 28.87 3.33 -45.39
C ALA A 456 27.69 3.69 -44.51
N LEU A 457 27.50 4.98 -44.19
CA LEU A 457 26.31 5.45 -43.45
C LEU A 457 25.03 4.87 -44.06
N LYS A 458 25.07 4.60 -45.34
CA LYS A 458 24.08 3.92 -46.16
C LYS A 458 23.80 2.49 -45.69
N ASP A 459 24.83 1.69 -45.40
CA ASP A 459 24.63 0.28 -45.00
C ASP A 459 24.02 0.17 -43.60
N VAL A 460 24.37 1.08 -42.68
CA VAL A 460 23.82 1.11 -41.35
C VAL A 460 22.36 1.60 -41.38
N SER A 461 22.10 2.68 -42.12
CA SER A 461 20.77 3.28 -42.17
C SER A 461 19.77 2.46 -42.99
N GLU A 462 20.22 1.72 -43.99
CA GLU A 462 19.38 0.82 -44.80
C GLU A 462 18.98 -0.47 -44.03
N HIS A 463 19.74 -0.86 -43.01
CA HIS A 463 19.47 -2.05 -42.22
C HIS A 463 18.97 -1.72 -40.80
N LEU A 464 18.65 -0.46 -40.46
CA LEU A 464 17.96 -0.10 -39.25
C LEU A 464 16.54 -0.69 -39.28
N PRO A 465 16.10 -1.40 -38.20
CA PRO A 465 14.75 -1.90 -38.12
C PRO A 465 13.78 -0.75 -37.77
N GLY A 466 13.33 -0.03 -38.83
CA GLY A 466 12.37 1.08 -38.73
C GLY A 466 12.59 2.12 -39.82
N ALA A 467 11.53 2.85 -40.12
CA ALA A 467 11.53 3.92 -41.09
C ALA A 467 12.31 5.12 -40.53
N PHE A 468 13.34 5.57 -41.27
CA PHE A 468 14.31 6.54 -40.78
C PHE A 468 14.60 7.61 -41.83
N ILE A 469 14.64 8.89 -41.37
CA ILE A 469 15.05 10.02 -42.22
C ILE A 469 16.09 10.91 -41.54
N ILE A 470 16.78 11.72 -42.35
CA ILE A 470 17.65 12.80 -41.88
C ILE A 470 17.25 14.07 -42.62
N TYR A 471 17.01 15.15 -41.88
CA TYR A 471 16.75 16.47 -42.43
C TYR A 471 17.43 17.58 -41.63
N ARG A 472 17.53 18.79 -42.19
CA ARG A 472 18.17 19.93 -41.54
C ARG A 472 17.34 20.40 -40.33
N ALA A 473 17.99 20.63 -39.23
CA ALA A 473 17.38 21.15 -38.01
C ALA A 473 17.44 22.68 -37.97
N ASP A 474 16.68 23.32 -38.88
CA ASP A 474 16.55 24.77 -38.96
C ASP A 474 15.09 25.15 -39.14
N LYS A 475 14.65 26.27 -38.54
CA LYS A 475 13.23 26.73 -38.57
C LYS A 475 12.80 27.23 -39.96
N GLU A 476 13.73 27.66 -40.77
CA GLU A 476 13.46 28.23 -42.10
C GLU A 476 13.91 27.29 -43.26
N ASP A 477 14.76 26.29 -42.96
CA ASP A 477 15.28 25.34 -43.92
C ASP A 477 15.30 23.91 -43.34
N ASP A 478 14.29 23.13 -43.69
CA ASP A 478 14.06 21.75 -43.27
C ASP A 478 14.41 20.72 -44.34
N GLU A 479 15.47 21.01 -45.11
CA GLU A 479 15.89 20.18 -46.27
C GLU A 479 16.12 18.72 -45.89
N LEU A 480 15.44 17.80 -46.60
CA LEU A 480 15.60 16.36 -46.46
C LEU A 480 16.91 15.92 -47.11
N PHE A 481 17.76 15.27 -46.34
CA PHE A 481 19.04 14.74 -46.85
C PHE A 481 18.98 13.26 -47.17
N TYR A 482 18.22 12.48 -46.39
CA TYR A 482 18.23 11.04 -46.49
C TYR A 482 16.94 10.42 -45.99
N ALA A 483 16.52 9.31 -46.59
CA ALA A 483 15.55 8.37 -46.07
C ALA A 483 16.01 6.93 -46.36
N ASN A 484 15.82 6.02 -45.41
CA ASN A 484 16.18 4.61 -45.64
C ASN A 484 15.09 3.86 -46.43
N GLN A 485 15.40 2.65 -46.86
CA GLN A 485 14.49 1.83 -47.64
C GLN A 485 13.17 1.53 -46.90
N GLU A 486 13.22 1.38 -45.58
CA GLU A 486 12.04 1.11 -44.78
C GLU A 486 11.08 2.30 -44.73
N PHE A 487 11.59 3.54 -44.70
CA PHE A 487 10.78 4.75 -44.83
C PHE A 487 10.08 4.83 -46.19
N LEU A 488 10.83 4.56 -47.27
CA LEU A 488 10.27 4.57 -48.63
C LEU A 488 9.17 3.50 -48.77
N HIS A 489 9.40 2.31 -48.23
CA HIS A 489 8.42 1.22 -48.23
C HIS A 489 7.17 1.57 -47.44
N MET A 490 7.32 2.08 -46.18
CA MET A 490 6.23 2.47 -45.33
C MET A 490 5.34 3.57 -45.93
N THR A 491 5.96 4.53 -46.62
CA THR A 491 5.27 5.69 -47.21
C THR A 491 4.86 5.49 -48.65
N GLY A 492 5.37 4.42 -49.30
CA GLY A 492 5.03 4.06 -50.67
C GLY A 492 5.78 4.86 -51.75
N TYR A 493 6.82 5.62 -51.38
CA TYR A 493 7.69 6.25 -52.38
C TYR A 493 8.59 5.20 -53.04
N LYS A 494 8.73 5.30 -54.38
CA LYS A 494 9.50 4.35 -55.15
C LYS A 494 11.00 4.42 -54.87
N ASP A 495 11.52 5.62 -54.74
CA ASP A 495 12.93 5.92 -54.48
C ASP A 495 13.09 7.33 -53.88
N MET A 496 14.32 7.66 -53.45
CA MET A 496 14.67 8.99 -52.92
C MET A 496 14.41 10.13 -53.93
N GLY A 497 14.54 9.89 -55.21
CA GLY A 497 14.28 10.88 -56.26
C GLY A 497 12.80 11.26 -56.35
N GLU A 498 11.91 10.27 -56.21
CA GLU A 498 10.47 10.50 -56.13
C GLU A 498 10.07 11.23 -54.84
N LEU A 499 10.61 10.81 -53.70
CA LEU A 499 10.41 11.47 -52.40
C LEU A 499 10.81 12.95 -52.53
N PHE A 500 12.01 13.27 -52.98
CA PHE A 500 12.49 14.64 -53.11
C PHE A 500 11.66 15.49 -54.08
N ARG A 501 11.22 14.91 -55.18
CA ARG A 501 10.37 15.60 -56.13
C ARG A 501 8.99 15.91 -55.60
N LEU A 502 8.33 14.96 -54.93
CA LEU A 502 6.95 15.11 -54.43
C LEU A 502 6.88 15.93 -53.14
N THR A 503 7.93 15.96 -52.34
CA THR A 503 8.03 16.76 -51.12
C THR A 503 8.79 18.07 -51.31
N ASN A 504 9.30 18.35 -52.50
CA ASN A 504 10.20 19.48 -52.76
C ASN A 504 11.40 19.52 -51.80
N LYS A 505 11.91 18.36 -51.41
CA LYS A 505 12.98 18.15 -50.42
C LYS A 505 12.71 18.74 -49.02
N SER A 506 11.50 19.02 -48.62
CA SER A 506 11.17 19.62 -47.35
C SER A 506 10.44 18.61 -46.48
N PHE A 507 10.82 18.52 -45.20
CA PHE A 507 10.13 17.72 -44.19
C PHE A 507 8.72 18.25 -43.95
N HIS A 508 8.52 19.57 -43.94
CA HIS A 508 7.22 20.23 -43.80
C HIS A 508 6.17 19.65 -44.76
N ASN A 509 6.56 19.36 -46.01
CA ASN A 509 5.66 18.82 -47.03
C ASN A 509 5.32 17.31 -46.83
N LEU A 510 5.94 16.65 -45.85
CA LEU A 510 5.56 15.31 -45.39
C LEU A 510 4.46 15.34 -44.32
N ILE A 511 4.23 16.48 -43.67
CA ILE A 511 3.21 16.64 -42.66
C ILE A 511 1.88 17.01 -43.33
N ARG A 512 0.76 16.50 -42.84
CA ARG A 512 -0.58 16.86 -43.32
C ARG A 512 -0.81 18.37 -43.19
N GLU A 513 -1.34 19.00 -44.24
CA GLU A 513 -1.40 20.46 -44.37
C GLU A 513 -2.07 21.17 -43.18
N ASP A 514 -3.11 20.58 -42.63
CA ASP A 514 -3.82 21.14 -41.47
C ASP A 514 -3.06 21.01 -40.12
N GLU A 515 -2.07 20.12 -40.05
CA GLU A 515 -1.25 19.86 -38.86
C GLU A 515 0.10 20.58 -38.88
N GLN A 516 0.60 21.01 -40.07
CA GLN A 516 1.95 21.55 -40.28
C GLN A 516 2.37 22.55 -39.18
N LYS A 517 1.61 23.63 -39.01
CA LYS A 517 1.94 24.70 -38.04
C LYS A 517 2.00 24.22 -36.59
N GLN A 518 1.10 23.32 -36.25
CA GLN A 518 1.02 22.80 -34.87
C GLN A 518 2.19 21.86 -34.59
N ILE A 519 2.51 20.99 -35.55
CA ILE A 519 3.59 20.00 -35.39
C ILE A 519 4.95 20.70 -35.35
N GLU A 520 5.23 21.65 -36.27
CA GLU A 520 6.46 22.44 -36.23
C GLU A 520 6.62 23.21 -34.93
N ALA A 521 5.55 23.86 -34.47
CA ALA A 521 5.58 24.54 -33.18
C ALA A 521 5.91 23.58 -32.03
N SER A 522 5.31 22.37 -32.02
CA SER A 522 5.57 21.36 -31.02
C SER A 522 7.00 20.83 -31.04
N ILE A 523 7.57 20.57 -32.22
CA ILE A 523 8.99 20.17 -32.39
C ILE A 523 9.91 21.21 -31.74
N TRP A 524 9.72 22.48 -32.10
CA TRP A 524 10.60 23.52 -31.60
C TRP A 524 10.38 23.86 -30.13
N GLU A 525 9.16 23.76 -29.62
CA GLU A 525 8.87 23.93 -28.20
C GLU A 525 9.58 22.88 -27.34
N GLN A 526 9.57 21.61 -27.78
CA GLN A 526 10.28 20.53 -27.08
C GLN A 526 11.80 20.79 -27.09
N ILE A 527 12.35 21.23 -28.20
CA ILE A 527 13.78 21.52 -28.33
C ILE A 527 14.19 22.75 -27.54
N ASP A 528 13.43 23.83 -27.63
CA ASP A 528 13.69 25.09 -26.91
C ASP A 528 13.56 24.90 -25.39
N SER A 529 12.81 23.90 -24.92
CA SER A 529 12.73 23.49 -23.52
C SER A 529 13.95 22.74 -22.98
N GLY A 530 14.96 22.47 -23.86
CA GLY A 530 16.19 21.76 -23.52
C GLY A 530 16.14 20.24 -23.74
N ASN A 531 15.09 19.71 -24.37
CA ASN A 531 15.03 18.33 -24.81
C ASN A 531 15.76 18.16 -26.14
N GLU A 532 16.80 17.34 -26.17
CA GLU A 532 17.50 16.99 -27.42
C GLU A 532 16.72 15.96 -28.27
N ASN A 533 15.66 15.39 -27.74
CA ASN A 533 14.80 14.41 -28.39
C ASN A 533 13.36 14.91 -28.39
N ASP A 534 12.63 14.66 -29.46
CA ASP A 534 11.19 14.88 -29.58
C ASP A 534 10.43 13.56 -29.80
N TYR A 535 9.15 13.57 -29.43
CA TYR A 535 8.19 12.51 -29.68
C TYR A 535 6.87 13.16 -30.08
N ILE A 536 6.49 13.02 -31.34
CA ILE A 536 5.29 13.68 -31.86
C ILE A 536 4.45 12.70 -32.65
N HIS A 537 3.15 12.73 -32.42
CA HIS A 537 2.17 11.97 -33.18
C HIS A 537 1.51 12.89 -34.22
N PHE A 538 1.57 12.49 -35.51
CA PHE A 538 0.97 13.23 -36.62
C PHE A 538 0.64 12.36 -37.82
N HIS A 539 0.12 12.96 -38.87
CA HIS A 539 -0.21 12.28 -40.10
C HIS A 539 0.84 12.57 -41.18
N LEU A 540 1.59 11.52 -41.53
CA LEU A 540 2.63 11.54 -42.55
C LEU A 540 2.03 11.32 -43.94
N ARG A 541 2.38 12.16 -44.93
CA ARG A 541 1.90 12.07 -46.30
C ARG A 541 2.60 10.93 -47.04
N LYS A 542 1.82 10.09 -47.71
CA LYS A 542 2.29 9.00 -48.58
C LYS A 542 2.41 9.44 -50.03
N ALA A 543 3.12 8.64 -50.84
CA ALA A 543 3.32 8.89 -52.26
C ALA A 543 2.01 8.98 -53.08
N ASP A 544 0.96 8.25 -52.67
CA ASP A 544 -0.36 8.26 -53.30
C ASP A 544 -1.25 9.42 -52.84
N GLY A 545 -0.74 10.30 -51.95
CA GLY A 545 -1.46 11.43 -51.39
C GLY A 545 -2.33 11.09 -50.18
N SER A 546 -2.43 9.82 -49.79
CA SER A 546 -3.07 9.41 -48.53
C SER A 546 -2.17 9.72 -47.32
N TYR A 547 -2.69 9.56 -46.13
CA TYR A 547 -1.98 9.86 -44.88
C TYR A 547 -1.83 8.61 -44.01
N LEU A 548 -0.67 8.49 -43.37
CA LEU A 548 -0.35 7.47 -42.40
C LEU A 548 -0.17 8.11 -41.04
N SER A 549 -0.89 7.60 -40.01
CA SER A 549 -0.72 8.05 -38.63
C SER A 549 0.56 7.46 -38.06
N VAL A 550 1.50 8.31 -37.67
CA VAL A 550 2.83 7.91 -37.20
C VAL A 550 3.18 8.57 -35.86
N LEU A 551 3.95 7.88 -35.06
CA LEU A 551 4.73 8.46 -33.98
C LEU A 551 6.15 8.62 -34.45
N ASP A 552 6.68 9.84 -34.44
CA ASP A 552 8.08 10.08 -34.70
C ASP A 552 8.88 10.14 -33.38
N HIS A 553 10.15 9.79 -33.50
CA HIS A 553 11.15 10.01 -32.47
C HIS A 553 12.37 10.66 -33.12
N GLY A 554 12.50 11.95 -32.91
CA GLY A 554 13.56 12.77 -33.45
C GLY A 554 14.68 13.10 -32.45
N ARG A 555 15.89 13.24 -32.95
CA ARG A 555 17.04 13.72 -32.20
C ARG A 555 17.87 14.69 -33.01
N ILE A 556 18.26 15.82 -32.38
CA ILE A 556 19.20 16.76 -32.98
C ILE A 556 20.63 16.28 -32.78
N VAL A 557 21.43 16.35 -33.84
CA VAL A 557 22.85 16.01 -33.84
C VAL A 557 23.63 17.09 -34.59
N GLU A 558 24.76 17.53 -34.05
CA GLU A 558 25.72 18.40 -34.75
C GLU A 558 26.50 17.58 -35.76
N ASN A 559 26.38 17.92 -37.06
CA ASN A 559 27.12 17.29 -38.14
C ASN A 559 28.15 18.28 -38.70
N GLN A 560 29.39 17.84 -38.87
CA GLN A 560 30.49 18.72 -39.35
C GLN A 560 30.29 19.28 -40.78
N GLN A 561 29.50 18.60 -41.60
CA GLN A 561 29.28 18.96 -43.01
C GLN A 561 27.96 19.70 -43.24
N TYR A 562 26.90 19.34 -42.46
CA TYR A 562 25.54 19.81 -42.70
C TYR A 562 25.00 20.69 -41.56
N GLY A 563 25.83 20.96 -40.51
CA GLY A 563 25.40 21.68 -39.33
C GLY A 563 24.46 20.85 -38.45
N ARG A 564 23.48 21.47 -37.84
CA ARG A 564 22.46 20.76 -37.01
C ARG A 564 21.51 19.99 -37.91
N VAL A 565 21.32 18.71 -37.63
CA VAL A 565 20.41 17.83 -38.36
C VAL A 565 19.54 17.02 -37.42
N PHE A 566 18.31 16.74 -37.85
CA PHE A 566 17.45 15.78 -37.19
C PHE A 566 17.70 14.37 -37.73
N TYR A 567 17.84 13.43 -36.82
CA TYR A 567 17.74 12.00 -37.06
C TYR A 567 16.39 11.55 -36.54
N VAL A 568 15.48 11.09 -37.39
CA VAL A 568 14.10 10.78 -37.04
C VAL A 568 13.73 9.36 -37.41
N LEU A 569 13.22 8.63 -36.43
CA LEU A 569 12.66 7.30 -36.57
C LEU A 569 11.13 7.38 -36.54
N PHE A 570 10.46 6.75 -37.49
CA PHE A 570 8.99 6.68 -37.54
C PHE A 570 8.49 5.30 -37.20
N MET A 571 7.40 5.28 -36.48
CA MET A 571 6.65 4.08 -36.10
C MET A 571 5.19 4.23 -36.53
N ASP A 572 4.62 3.22 -37.18
CA ASP A 572 3.19 3.21 -37.49
C ASP A 572 2.37 3.17 -36.20
N TRP A 573 1.53 4.19 -36.01
CA TRP A 573 0.70 4.32 -34.81
C TRP A 573 -0.29 3.16 -34.62
N LYS A 574 -0.78 2.58 -35.72
CA LYS A 574 -1.73 1.45 -35.68
C LYS A 574 -1.05 0.15 -35.25
N ASP A 575 0.16 -0.10 -35.72
CA ASP A 575 0.90 -1.31 -35.36
C ASP A 575 1.31 -1.32 -33.88
N MET A 576 1.58 -0.16 -33.31
CA MET A 576 1.84 -0.01 -31.89
C MET A 576 0.62 -0.37 -31.02
N HIS A 577 -0.58 0.03 -31.43
CA HIS A 577 -1.82 -0.29 -30.69
C HIS A 577 -2.21 -1.78 -30.77
N ILE A 578 -1.92 -2.46 -31.85
CA ILE A 578 -2.23 -3.88 -32.04
C ILE A 578 -1.33 -4.76 -31.16
N HIS A 579 -0.08 -4.37 -30.93
CA HIS A 579 0.89 -5.17 -30.16
C HIS A 579 0.95 -4.82 -28.67
N TYR A 580 0.49 -3.65 -28.24
CA TYR A 580 0.58 -3.14 -26.87
C TYR A 580 -0.76 -2.67 -26.30
N GLY A 581 -1.88 -3.28 -26.75
CA GLY A 581 -3.24 -2.92 -26.34
C GLY A 581 -3.37 -2.49 -24.88
N ASP A 582 -4.04 -1.34 -24.65
CA ASP A 582 -4.54 -0.80 -23.38
C ASP A 582 -3.58 -0.48 -22.22
N LYS A 583 -2.27 -0.41 -22.43
CA LYS A 583 -1.33 -0.02 -21.35
C LYS A 583 -0.98 1.47 -21.28
N PHE A 584 -1.45 2.29 -22.20
CA PHE A 584 -1.14 3.74 -22.27
C PHE A 584 -2.37 4.66 -22.29
N SER A 585 -3.50 4.22 -21.75
CA SER A 585 -4.64 5.10 -21.46
C SER A 585 -4.64 5.44 -19.98
N GLY A 586 -3.92 6.48 -19.58
CA GLY A 586 -3.88 7.01 -18.23
C GLY A 586 -3.18 8.34 -18.22
#